data_d2564a4771e9c5d3f83669ab642a1a92
#
_entry.id   d2564a4771e9c5d3f83669ab642a1a92
#
_cell.length_a   1.000
_cell.length_b   1.000
_cell.length_c   1.000
_cell.angle_alpha   90.00
_cell.angle_beta   90.00
_cell.angle_gamma   90.00
#
_symmetry.space_group_name_H-M   'P 1'
#
loop_
_entity.id
_entity.type
_entity.pdbx_description
1 polymer ?
#
loop_
_entity_poly.entity_id
_entity_poly.type
_entity_poly.pdbx_seq_one_letter_code
_entity_poly.pdbx_strand_id
1 'polypeptide(L)'
;MIIQCPSCGARYQIDAKRTSKRVARVKCPKCADIFQVTLVEEQGGESPAVPAAAPRVPKVLVVDDSKFFRELILDVLKPMPMTFFTAADGTEALEVIRRERPDLVILDLNLPGKNGYELIREVRAEEDLKNIRLLAMSGVYRKETDVTEVRHVGADDFINKSFKPEQLQERVTALLKR
;
A
#
# COMPACT_ATOMS: atom_id res chain seq x y z
N MET A 1 -13.22 29.51 6.14
CA MET A 1 -12.12 28.56 5.98
C MET A 1 -11.08 28.81 7.07
N ILE A 2 -10.65 27.76 7.78
CA ILE A 2 -9.62 27.86 8.83
C ILE A 2 -8.26 27.53 8.20
N ILE A 3 -7.26 28.38 8.45
CA ILE A 3 -5.88 28.18 7.98
C ILE A 3 -4.93 28.15 9.18
N GLN A 4 -3.79 27.49 9.01
CA GLN A 4 -2.73 27.38 10.01
C GLN A 4 -1.45 28.01 9.47
N CYS A 5 -0.82 28.88 10.27
CA CYS A 5 0.47 29.47 9.91
C CYS A 5 1.60 28.44 10.00
N PRO A 6 2.38 28.23 8.93
CA PRO A 6 3.49 27.25 8.93
C PRO A 6 4.62 27.63 9.89
N SER A 7 4.81 28.92 10.17
CA SER A 7 5.93 29.40 10.97
C SER A 7 5.66 29.39 12.49
N CYS A 8 4.39 29.59 12.94
CA CYS A 8 4.09 29.66 14.37
C CYS A 8 2.91 28.79 14.82
N GLY A 9 2.30 28.00 13.91
CA GLY A 9 1.20 27.08 14.21
C GLY A 9 -0.14 27.76 14.56
N ALA A 10 -0.23 29.08 14.54
CA ALA A 10 -1.47 29.79 14.88
C ALA A 10 -2.57 29.50 13.86
N ARG A 11 -3.77 29.19 14.36
CA ARG A 11 -4.97 28.97 13.54
C ARG A 11 -5.85 30.21 13.54
N TYR A 12 -6.36 30.61 12.38
CA TYR A 12 -7.29 31.73 12.24
C TYR A 12 -8.19 31.55 11.01
N GLN A 13 -9.30 32.21 11.02
CA GLN A 13 -10.30 32.12 9.99
C GLN A 13 -10.13 33.23 8.96
N ILE A 14 -10.14 32.85 7.67
CA ILE A 14 -10.14 33.80 6.57
C ILE A 14 -11.46 33.71 5.79
N ASP A 15 -11.92 34.85 5.27
CA ASP A 15 -13.11 34.89 4.45
C ASP A 15 -12.72 34.70 2.97
N ALA A 16 -13.06 33.53 2.44
CA ALA A 16 -12.71 33.14 1.06
C ALA A 16 -13.47 34.02 0.00
N LYS A 17 -14.55 34.68 0.37
CA LYS A 17 -15.38 35.45 -0.57
C LYS A 17 -14.76 36.75 -1.05
N ARG A 18 -13.64 37.18 -0.46
CA ARG A 18 -12.95 38.45 -0.81
C ARG A 18 -11.82 38.28 -1.83
N THR A 19 -11.55 37.09 -2.29
CA THR A 19 -10.40 36.84 -3.18
C THR A 19 -10.84 35.99 -4.37
N SER A 20 -10.86 36.57 -5.55
CA SER A 20 -11.16 35.88 -6.82
C SER A 20 -9.97 35.08 -7.41
N LYS A 21 -8.89 34.90 -6.66
CA LYS A 21 -7.70 34.17 -7.11
C LYS A 21 -7.59 32.84 -6.36
N ARG A 22 -7.31 31.78 -7.10
CA ARG A 22 -7.10 30.41 -6.54
C ARG A 22 -5.97 30.31 -5.51
N VAL A 23 -5.07 31.30 -5.46
CA VAL A 23 -3.95 31.37 -4.50
C VAL A 23 -3.93 32.76 -3.88
N ALA A 24 -4.02 32.83 -2.57
CA ALA A 24 -3.95 34.07 -1.80
C ALA A 24 -2.68 34.13 -0.94
N ARG A 25 -2.03 35.29 -0.89
CA ARG A 25 -0.96 35.55 0.09
C ARG A 25 -1.60 36.10 1.37
N VAL A 26 -1.32 35.46 2.47
CA VAL A 26 -1.89 35.79 3.78
C VAL A 26 -0.79 36.13 4.76
N LYS A 27 -0.94 37.23 5.48
CA LYS A 27 -0.03 37.62 6.55
C LYS A 27 -0.54 37.10 7.90
N CYS A 28 0.30 36.38 8.62
CA CYS A 28 -0.04 35.86 9.94
C CYS A 28 -0.18 37.01 10.95
N PRO A 29 -1.31 37.13 11.67
CA PRO A 29 -1.49 38.20 12.68
C PRO A 29 -0.62 38.01 13.92
N LYS A 30 -0.06 36.79 14.14
CA LYS A 30 0.72 36.47 15.35
C LYS A 30 2.24 36.67 15.12
N CYS A 31 2.80 36.24 13.98
CA CYS A 31 4.26 36.32 13.72
C CYS A 31 4.61 37.20 12.51
N ALA A 32 3.63 37.83 11.87
CA ALA A 32 3.77 38.68 10.70
C ALA A 32 4.34 38.00 9.44
N ASP A 33 4.56 36.70 9.45
CA ASP A 33 5.01 35.92 8.31
C ASP A 33 3.99 35.89 7.18
N ILE A 34 4.48 35.90 5.92
CA ILE A 34 3.62 35.93 4.73
C ILE A 34 3.74 34.59 4.01
N PHE A 35 2.65 33.85 3.94
CA PHE A 35 2.59 32.56 3.26
C PHE A 35 1.43 32.48 2.27
N GLN A 36 1.52 31.53 1.36
CA GLN A 36 0.49 31.30 0.34
C GLN A 36 -0.52 30.25 0.78
N VAL A 37 -1.81 30.50 0.51
CA VAL A 37 -2.91 29.58 0.77
C VAL A 37 -3.67 29.35 -0.52
N THR A 38 -3.90 28.08 -0.88
CA THR A 38 -4.78 27.73 -2.00
C THR A 38 -6.21 27.71 -1.54
N LEU A 39 -7.06 28.57 -2.10
CA LEU A 39 -8.49 28.62 -1.81
C LEU A 39 -9.21 27.62 -2.70
N VAL A 40 -9.62 26.47 -2.15
CA VAL A 40 -10.51 25.50 -2.82
C VAL A 40 -11.90 25.72 -2.28
N GLU A 41 -12.87 26.03 -3.15
CA GLU A 41 -14.29 26.05 -2.79
C GLU A 41 -14.76 24.60 -2.56
N GLU A 42 -15.19 24.31 -1.32
CA GLU A 42 -15.88 23.06 -1.01
C GLU A 42 -17.28 23.10 -1.64
N GLN A 43 -17.44 22.50 -2.81
CA GLN A 43 -18.73 22.06 -3.30
C GLN A 43 -18.85 20.55 -3.06
N GLY A 44 -19.85 20.23 -2.27
CA GLY A 44 -20.50 18.95 -1.96
C GLY A 44 -19.90 17.65 -2.46
N GLY A 45 -19.44 16.81 -1.52
CA GLY A 45 -19.67 15.38 -1.58
C GLY A 45 -19.01 14.61 -2.72
N GLU A 46 -17.70 14.70 -2.87
CA GLU A 46 -16.91 13.61 -3.46
C GLU A 46 -15.62 13.51 -2.65
N SER A 47 -15.36 12.29 -2.17
CA SER A 47 -14.09 11.90 -1.57
C SER A 47 -12.95 12.48 -2.41
N PRO A 48 -11.95 13.19 -1.84
CA PRO A 48 -10.89 13.76 -2.64
C PRO A 48 -10.24 12.65 -3.46
N ALA A 49 -10.48 12.68 -4.77
CA ALA A 49 -9.62 11.98 -5.71
C ALA A 49 -8.21 12.46 -5.40
N VAL A 50 -7.39 11.60 -4.87
CA VAL A 50 -5.96 11.81 -4.65
C VAL A 50 -5.43 12.36 -5.96
N PRO A 51 -4.77 13.56 -6.01
CA PRO A 51 -4.16 14.03 -7.25
C PRO A 51 -3.28 12.89 -7.74
N ALA A 52 -3.36 12.56 -9.03
CA ALA A 52 -2.56 11.52 -9.66
C ALA A 52 -1.12 11.74 -9.21
N ALA A 53 -0.70 10.95 -8.23
CA ALA A 53 0.63 11.01 -7.67
C ALA A 53 1.59 10.82 -8.84
N ALA A 54 2.67 11.60 -8.87
CA ALA A 54 3.85 11.25 -9.67
C ALA A 54 4.04 9.74 -9.61
N PRO A 55 4.41 9.02 -10.67
CA PRO A 55 4.39 7.57 -10.74
C PRO A 55 5.13 7.00 -9.51
N ARG A 56 4.36 6.65 -8.49
CA ARG A 56 4.88 6.13 -7.24
C ARG A 56 5.38 4.72 -7.54
N VAL A 57 6.64 4.49 -7.28
CA VAL A 57 7.22 3.15 -7.39
C VAL A 57 6.51 2.23 -6.41
N PRO A 58 5.82 1.16 -6.86
CA PRO A 58 5.11 0.26 -5.98
C PRO A 58 6.06 -0.44 -5.00
N LYS A 59 5.60 -0.61 -3.76
CA LYS A 59 6.30 -1.37 -2.72
C LYS A 59 5.78 -2.81 -2.70
N VAL A 60 6.66 -3.78 -2.81
CA VAL A 60 6.34 -5.21 -2.80
C VAL A 60 7.09 -5.89 -1.67
N LEU A 61 6.37 -6.61 -0.81
CA LEU A 61 6.94 -7.46 0.23
C LEU A 61 6.89 -8.92 -0.20
N VAL A 62 8.01 -9.63 -0.11
CA VAL A 62 8.12 -11.07 -0.36
C VAL A 62 8.33 -11.79 0.96
N VAL A 63 7.43 -12.73 1.29
CA VAL A 63 7.43 -13.51 2.54
C VAL A 63 7.56 -14.99 2.23
N ASP A 64 8.68 -15.57 2.60
CA ASP A 64 8.97 -17.00 2.40
C ASP A 64 10.09 -17.41 3.38
N ASP A 65 10.04 -18.56 3.99
CA ASP A 65 11.10 -19.05 4.90
C ASP A 65 12.38 -19.43 4.15
N SER A 66 12.27 -19.84 2.87
CA SER A 66 13.39 -20.15 2.02
C SER A 66 14.05 -18.90 1.45
N LYS A 67 15.29 -18.61 1.88
CA LYS A 67 16.10 -17.53 1.31
C LYS A 67 16.25 -17.66 -0.21
N PHE A 68 16.47 -18.89 -0.70
CA PHE A 68 16.57 -19.16 -2.13
C PHE A 68 15.30 -18.72 -2.88
N PHE A 69 14.13 -19.02 -2.33
CA PHE A 69 12.86 -18.69 -2.98
C PHE A 69 12.59 -17.19 -2.98
N ARG A 70 12.93 -16.49 -1.88
CA ARG A 70 12.87 -15.02 -1.83
C ARG A 70 13.74 -14.38 -2.91
N GLU A 71 15.01 -14.84 -3.04
CA GLU A 71 15.94 -14.33 -4.05
C GLU A 71 15.45 -14.63 -5.47
N LEU A 72 14.91 -15.81 -5.72
CA LEU A 72 14.31 -16.19 -7.01
C LEU A 72 13.17 -15.24 -7.40
N ILE A 73 12.25 -14.94 -6.48
CA ILE A 73 11.14 -14.03 -6.74
C ILE A 73 11.66 -12.61 -7.04
N LEU A 74 12.63 -12.14 -6.25
CA LEU A 74 13.26 -10.85 -6.48
C LEU A 74 13.92 -10.76 -7.86
N ASP A 75 14.65 -11.77 -8.27
CA ASP A 75 15.29 -11.81 -9.59
C ASP A 75 14.28 -11.81 -10.73
N VAL A 76 13.18 -12.55 -10.58
CA VAL A 76 12.09 -12.57 -11.57
C VAL A 76 11.41 -11.21 -11.70
N LEU A 77 11.25 -10.47 -10.59
CA LEU A 77 10.58 -9.17 -10.57
C LEU A 77 11.53 -7.98 -10.77
N LYS A 78 12.84 -8.18 -10.72
CA LYS A 78 13.87 -7.14 -10.87
C LYS A 78 13.73 -6.24 -12.11
N PRO A 79 13.26 -6.74 -13.28
CA PRO A 79 13.04 -5.87 -14.44
C PRO A 79 11.92 -4.85 -14.28
N MET A 80 11.08 -5.02 -13.24
CA MET A 80 9.94 -4.15 -12.99
C MET A 80 10.32 -3.00 -12.03
N PRO A 81 9.85 -1.77 -12.25
CA PRO A 81 10.19 -0.62 -11.40
C PRO A 81 9.43 -0.71 -10.06
N MET A 82 9.97 -1.44 -9.08
CA MET A 82 9.38 -1.70 -7.77
C MET A 82 10.42 -1.55 -6.67
N THR A 83 9.96 -1.23 -5.45
CA THR A 83 10.77 -1.30 -4.23
C THR A 83 10.44 -2.59 -3.50
N PHE A 84 11.46 -3.38 -3.15
CA PHE A 84 11.28 -4.69 -2.55
C PHE A 84 11.66 -4.70 -1.07
N PHE A 85 10.86 -5.42 -0.29
CA PHE A 85 11.11 -5.81 1.09
C PHE A 85 11.01 -7.33 1.19
N THR A 86 11.66 -7.92 2.19
CA THR A 86 11.60 -9.37 2.43
C THR A 86 11.34 -9.64 3.91
N ALA A 87 10.67 -10.77 4.19
CA ALA A 87 10.52 -11.32 5.53
C ALA A 87 10.64 -12.85 5.47
N ALA A 88 11.16 -13.45 6.53
CA ALA A 88 11.38 -14.89 6.61
C ALA A 88 10.25 -15.65 7.31
N ASP A 89 9.39 -14.95 8.05
CA ASP A 89 8.25 -15.53 8.75
C ASP A 89 7.06 -14.57 8.82
N GLY A 90 5.93 -15.06 9.31
CA GLY A 90 4.69 -14.27 9.37
C GLY A 90 4.72 -13.14 10.40
N THR A 91 5.55 -13.24 11.45
CA THR A 91 5.68 -12.20 12.49
C THR A 91 6.47 -11.02 11.95
N GLU A 92 7.66 -11.29 11.39
CA GLU A 92 8.47 -10.29 10.69
C GLU A 92 7.69 -9.62 9.57
N ALA A 93 6.95 -10.43 8.78
CA ALA A 93 6.11 -9.92 7.70
C ALA A 93 5.08 -8.90 8.19
N LEU A 94 4.38 -9.18 9.29
CA LEU A 94 3.38 -8.27 9.83
C LEU A 94 3.99 -6.95 10.31
N GLU A 95 5.18 -6.99 10.93
CA GLU A 95 5.92 -5.79 11.34
C GLU A 95 6.31 -4.94 10.12
N VAL A 96 6.84 -5.58 9.07
CA VAL A 96 7.19 -4.89 7.81
C VAL A 96 5.95 -4.31 7.15
N ILE A 97 4.83 -5.05 7.10
CA ILE A 97 3.57 -4.58 6.53
C ILE A 97 3.07 -3.32 7.25
N ARG A 98 3.08 -3.31 8.57
CA ARG A 98 2.65 -2.16 9.38
C ARG A 98 3.54 -0.93 9.18
N ARG A 99 4.86 -1.14 9.10
CA ARG A 99 5.86 -0.06 8.96
C ARG A 99 5.90 0.51 7.55
N GLU A 100 6.00 -0.36 6.54
CA GLU A 100 6.26 0.04 5.15
C GLU A 100 5.01 0.28 4.32
N ARG A 101 3.87 -0.30 4.72
CA ARG A 101 2.59 -0.23 4.00
C ARG A 101 2.77 -0.59 2.52
N PRO A 102 3.19 -1.84 2.20
CA PRO A 102 3.41 -2.26 0.82
C PRO A 102 2.11 -2.26 0.02
N ASP A 103 2.23 -2.08 -1.29
CA ASP A 103 1.09 -2.14 -2.21
C ASP A 103 0.70 -3.60 -2.51
N LEU A 104 1.67 -4.51 -2.45
CA LEU A 104 1.49 -5.94 -2.67
C LEU A 104 2.36 -6.75 -1.70
N VAL A 105 1.78 -7.81 -1.15
CA VAL A 105 2.49 -8.84 -0.39
C VAL A 105 2.39 -10.17 -1.14
N ILE A 106 3.52 -10.77 -1.46
CA ILE A 106 3.64 -12.11 -2.03
C ILE A 106 4.06 -13.00 -0.87
N LEU A 107 3.22 -13.96 -0.46
CA LEU A 107 3.45 -14.73 0.75
C LEU A 107 3.29 -16.23 0.54
N ASP A 108 4.20 -17.01 1.12
CA ASP A 108 4.02 -18.46 1.25
C ASP A 108 2.94 -18.77 2.29
N LEU A 109 2.11 -19.75 2.00
CA LEU A 109 1.11 -20.25 2.95
C LEU A 109 1.74 -21.14 4.04
N ASN A 110 2.87 -21.79 3.75
CA ASN A 110 3.55 -22.71 4.65
C ASN A 110 4.74 -22.05 5.38
N LEU A 111 4.47 -20.96 6.11
CA LEU A 111 5.49 -20.29 6.91
C LEU A 111 5.65 -20.97 8.28
N PRO A 112 6.86 -20.96 8.86
CA PRO A 112 7.07 -21.43 10.23
C PRO A 112 6.44 -20.48 11.24
N GLY A 113 5.96 -21.01 12.35
CA GLY A 113 5.31 -20.23 13.40
C GLY A 113 3.94 -19.73 12.98
N LYS A 114 3.84 -18.45 12.64
CA LYS A 114 2.61 -17.85 12.10
C LYS A 114 2.48 -18.21 10.61
N ASN A 115 1.51 -19.05 10.29
CA ASN A 115 1.28 -19.50 8.92
C ASN A 115 0.69 -18.39 8.01
N GLY A 116 0.77 -18.58 6.69
CA GLY A 116 0.30 -17.58 5.74
C GLY A 116 -1.19 -17.27 5.83
N TYR A 117 -2.03 -18.25 6.21
CA TYR A 117 -3.47 -18.04 6.41
C TYR A 117 -3.76 -17.12 7.59
N GLU A 118 -3.02 -17.28 8.69
CA GLU A 118 -3.12 -16.41 9.86
C GLU A 118 -2.68 -14.99 9.53
N LEU A 119 -1.57 -14.85 8.80
CA LEU A 119 -1.08 -13.54 8.35
C LEU A 119 -2.13 -12.82 7.48
N ILE A 120 -2.75 -13.52 6.52
CA ILE A 120 -3.81 -12.96 5.67
C ILE A 120 -4.98 -12.46 6.53
N ARG A 121 -5.45 -13.27 7.50
CA ARG A 121 -6.56 -12.88 8.38
C ARG A 121 -6.22 -11.64 9.20
N GLU A 122 -5.03 -11.55 9.78
CA GLU A 122 -4.60 -10.39 10.55
C GLU A 122 -4.53 -9.13 9.69
N VAL A 123 -3.94 -9.22 8.49
CA VAL A 123 -3.90 -8.09 7.55
C VAL A 123 -5.31 -7.63 7.16
N ARG A 124 -6.26 -8.54 6.95
CA ARG A 124 -7.65 -8.20 6.61
C ARG A 124 -8.46 -7.68 7.81
N ALA A 125 -8.09 -8.03 9.02
CA ALA A 125 -8.73 -7.53 10.25
C ALA A 125 -8.35 -6.08 10.58
N GLU A 126 -7.20 -5.58 10.10
CA GLU A 126 -6.76 -4.21 10.32
C GLU A 126 -7.29 -3.28 9.23
N GLU A 127 -8.13 -2.30 9.60
CA GLU A 127 -8.76 -1.33 8.66
C GLU A 127 -7.73 -0.63 7.75
N ASP A 128 -6.59 -0.27 8.31
CA ASP A 128 -5.52 0.42 7.60
C ASP A 128 -4.74 -0.48 6.61
N LEU A 129 -4.86 -1.79 6.72
CA LEU A 129 -4.11 -2.76 5.92
C LEU A 129 -5.00 -3.50 4.91
N LYS A 130 -6.30 -3.44 5.05
CA LYS A 130 -7.26 -4.22 4.25
C LYS A 130 -7.15 -4.01 2.74
N ASN A 131 -6.61 -2.86 2.30
CA ASN A 131 -6.45 -2.52 0.90
C ASN A 131 -5.14 -3.04 0.27
N ILE A 132 -4.22 -3.59 1.08
CA ILE A 132 -2.98 -4.20 0.59
C ILE A 132 -3.33 -5.42 -0.24
N ARG A 133 -2.74 -5.55 -1.43
CA ARG A 133 -2.94 -6.73 -2.27
C ARG A 133 -2.17 -7.92 -1.72
N LEU A 134 -2.81 -9.09 -1.69
CA LEU A 134 -2.21 -10.32 -1.17
C LEU A 134 -2.20 -11.39 -2.25
N LEU A 135 -1.00 -11.77 -2.70
CA LEU A 135 -0.75 -12.89 -3.60
C LEU A 135 -0.20 -14.06 -2.77
N ALA A 136 -1.03 -15.06 -2.54
CA ALA A 136 -0.62 -16.25 -1.83
C ALA A 136 0.13 -17.22 -2.74
N MET A 137 1.15 -17.90 -2.19
CA MET A 137 1.91 -18.96 -2.87
C MET A 137 1.87 -20.26 -2.09
N SER A 138 1.91 -21.40 -2.79
CA SER A 138 2.11 -22.71 -2.17
C SER A 138 2.90 -23.63 -3.09
N GLY A 139 3.80 -24.44 -2.52
CA GLY A 139 4.53 -25.48 -3.22
C GLY A 139 3.79 -26.82 -3.28
N VAL A 140 2.75 -26.99 -2.49
CA VAL A 140 1.96 -28.23 -2.42
C VAL A 140 0.71 -28.08 -3.27
N TYR A 141 0.69 -28.75 -4.41
CA TYR A 141 -0.48 -28.78 -5.28
C TYR A 141 -1.54 -29.70 -4.63
N ARG A 142 -2.50 -29.11 -3.96
CA ARG A 142 -3.69 -29.83 -3.46
C ARG A 142 -4.92 -29.15 -4.00
N LYS A 143 -5.57 -29.77 -4.99
CA LYS A 143 -6.94 -29.57 -5.51
C LYS A 143 -7.44 -28.11 -5.65
N GLU A 144 -8.38 -27.88 -6.52
CA GLU A 144 -9.11 -26.60 -6.71
C GLU A 144 -9.75 -26.04 -5.42
N THR A 145 -9.96 -26.91 -4.42
CA THR A 145 -10.43 -26.54 -3.07
C THR A 145 -9.49 -25.57 -2.36
N ASP A 146 -8.17 -25.67 -2.54
CA ASP A 146 -7.20 -24.83 -1.82
C ASP A 146 -7.23 -23.38 -2.33
N VAL A 147 -7.44 -23.19 -3.64
CA VAL A 147 -7.58 -21.84 -4.23
C VAL A 147 -8.83 -21.14 -3.71
N THR A 148 -9.92 -21.88 -3.55
CA THR A 148 -11.17 -21.35 -3.00
C THR A 148 -11.00 -20.99 -1.54
N GLU A 149 -10.32 -21.80 -0.75
CA GLU A 149 -10.06 -21.55 0.66
C GLU A 149 -9.19 -20.32 0.87
N VAL A 150 -8.12 -20.17 0.09
CA VAL A 150 -7.21 -19.02 0.16
C VAL A 150 -7.94 -17.70 -0.15
N ARG A 151 -8.85 -17.72 -1.13
CA ARG A 151 -9.68 -16.54 -1.44
C ARG A 151 -10.68 -16.23 -0.34
N HIS A 152 -11.30 -17.25 0.28
CA HIS A 152 -12.21 -17.07 1.41
C HIS A 152 -11.52 -16.45 2.63
N VAL A 153 -10.25 -16.76 2.84
CA VAL A 153 -9.45 -16.17 3.92
C VAL A 153 -9.08 -14.70 3.63
N GLY A 154 -9.19 -14.25 2.38
CA GLY A 154 -9.01 -12.86 2.00
C GLY A 154 -7.81 -12.56 1.09
N ALA A 155 -7.16 -13.57 0.50
CA ALA A 155 -6.16 -13.32 -0.54
C ALA A 155 -6.83 -12.83 -1.83
N ASP A 156 -6.18 -11.91 -2.53
CA ASP A 156 -6.67 -11.38 -3.82
C ASP A 156 -6.40 -12.34 -4.97
N ASP A 157 -5.29 -13.12 -4.89
CA ASP A 157 -4.95 -14.12 -5.88
C ASP A 157 -4.02 -15.21 -5.30
N PHE A 158 -3.81 -16.27 -6.08
CA PHE A 158 -3.00 -17.41 -5.72
C PHE A 158 -2.11 -17.86 -6.89
N ILE A 159 -0.87 -18.28 -6.60
CA ILE A 159 0.05 -18.86 -7.57
C ILE A 159 0.75 -20.08 -6.98
N ASN A 160 0.96 -21.12 -7.78
CA ASN A 160 1.78 -22.27 -7.38
C ASN A 160 3.27 -21.91 -7.43
N LYS A 161 4.10 -22.40 -6.49
CA LYS A 161 5.56 -22.18 -6.47
C LYS A 161 6.30 -22.75 -7.69
N SER A 162 5.67 -23.62 -8.49
CA SER A 162 6.18 -24.10 -9.80
C SER A 162 5.80 -23.18 -10.97
N PHE A 163 5.60 -21.89 -10.71
CA PHE A 163 5.27 -20.89 -11.72
C PHE A 163 6.41 -20.66 -12.73
N LYS A 164 6.05 -20.23 -13.93
CA LYS A 164 6.98 -19.63 -14.87
C LYS A 164 7.19 -18.15 -14.54
N PRO A 165 8.40 -17.58 -14.78
CA PRO A 165 8.68 -16.16 -14.51
C PRO A 165 7.61 -15.20 -15.03
N GLU A 166 7.15 -15.41 -16.26
CA GLU A 166 6.15 -14.57 -16.93
C GLU A 166 4.81 -14.61 -16.20
N GLN A 167 4.41 -15.76 -15.67
CA GLN A 167 3.15 -15.91 -14.91
C GLN A 167 3.17 -15.10 -13.62
N LEU A 168 4.29 -15.08 -12.91
CA LEU A 168 4.42 -14.26 -11.70
C LEU A 168 4.35 -12.76 -12.05
N GLN A 169 5.09 -12.31 -13.08
CA GLN A 169 5.09 -10.93 -13.53
C GLN A 169 3.70 -10.44 -13.96
N GLU A 170 2.96 -11.27 -14.70
CA GLU A 170 1.59 -10.96 -15.13
C GLU A 170 0.65 -10.79 -13.93
N ARG A 171 0.70 -11.69 -12.95
CA ARG A 171 -0.15 -11.61 -11.75
C ARG A 171 0.17 -10.41 -10.90
N VAL A 172 1.44 -10.14 -10.66
CA VAL A 172 1.90 -8.96 -9.92
C VAL A 172 1.43 -7.68 -10.61
N THR A 173 1.59 -7.60 -11.94
CA THR A 173 1.13 -6.46 -12.73
C THR A 173 -0.38 -6.29 -12.66
N ALA A 174 -1.14 -7.36 -12.74
CA ALA A 174 -2.60 -7.33 -12.66
C ALA A 174 -3.11 -6.87 -11.29
N LEU A 175 -2.45 -7.28 -10.20
CA LEU A 175 -2.81 -6.89 -8.85
C LEU A 175 -2.49 -5.43 -8.55
N LEU A 176 -1.37 -4.91 -9.05
CA LEU A 176 -0.95 -3.52 -8.85
C LEU A 176 -1.72 -2.50 -9.70
N LYS A 177 -2.42 -2.95 -10.75
CA LYS A 177 -3.27 -2.09 -11.60
C LYS A 177 -4.71 -1.95 -11.10
N ARG A 178 -5.10 -2.75 -10.10
CA ARG A 178 -6.44 -2.71 -9.49
C ARG A 178 -6.47 -1.72 -8.32
#